data_ae0ededf9cacddae652e7b58dce114d2
#
_entry.id   ae0ededf9cacddae652e7b58dce114d2
#
_cell.length_a   1.000
_cell.length_b   1.000
_cell.length_c   1.000
_cell.angle_alpha   90.00
_cell.angle_beta   90.00
_cell.angle_gamma   90.00
#
_symmetry.space_group_name_H-M   'P 1'
#
loop_
_entity.id
_entity.type
_entity.pdbx_description
1 polymer ?
#
loop_
_entity_poly.entity_id
_entity_poly.type
_entity_poly.pdbx_seq_one_letter_code
_entity_poly.pdbx_strand_id
1 'polypeptide(L)'
;MPRAPSDVARGTNGTLRADYTGAPISIDDPSLLRFFNTSAFAVPATGTFGSAGRNTIGGPGTQQVDAAITRDVRLSGNQVVSIQVQATNLFNTVRFGAIDTVVNSPTFGEVVAIRPMRTVQLGVRFRF
;
A
#
# COMPACT_ATOMS: atom_id res chain seq x y z
N MET A 1 6.40 1.37 -10.00
CA MET A 1 6.96 1.59 -11.36
C MET A 1 5.93 2.32 -12.18
N PRO A 2 6.20 3.54 -12.65
CA PRO A 2 5.24 4.28 -13.47
C PRO A 2 4.98 3.54 -14.78
N ARG A 3 3.72 3.50 -15.17
CA ARG A 3 3.22 2.73 -16.30
C ARG A 3 2.56 3.65 -17.32
N ALA A 4 2.66 3.30 -18.57
CA ALA A 4 1.96 3.93 -19.68
C ALA A 4 0.84 3.01 -20.22
N PRO A 5 -0.13 3.53 -20.95
CA PRO A 5 -1.13 2.72 -21.63
C PRO A 5 -0.50 1.65 -22.51
N SER A 6 -1.11 0.47 -22.58
CA SER A 6 -0.55 -0.72 -23.23
C SER A 6 -0.44 -0.64 -24.76
N ASP A 7 -1.13 0.27 -25.38
CA ASP A 7 -1.25 0.39 -26.85
C ASP A 7 -0.23 1.35 -27.50
N VAL A 8 0.59 2.03 -26.69
CA VAL A 8 1.57 3.02 -27.17
C VAL A 8 2.67 2.38 -28.02
N ALA A 9 3.08 1.16 -27.72
CA ALA A 9 4.06 0.41 -28.51
C ALA A 9 3.35 -0.74 -29.27
N ARG A 10 2.81 -0.46 -30.40
CA ARG A 10 2.05 -1.37 -31.25
C ARG A 10 2.52 -2.83 -31.18
N GLY A 11 1.65 -3.73 -30.68
CA GLY A 11 1.89 -5.17 -30.66
C GLY A 11 2.64 -5.73 -29.46
N THR A 12 2.94 -4.95 -28.43
CA THR A 12 3.46 -5.48 -27.17
C THR A 12 2.32 -5.77 -26.20
N ASN A 13 2.17 -7.03 -25.83
CA ASN A 13 1.30 -7.42 -24.72
C ASN A 13 2.01 -7.09 -23.41
N GLY A 14 1.53 -6.10 -22.66
CA GLY A 14 2.07 -5.79 -21.37
C GLY A 14 2.06 -4.31 -21.03
N THR A 15 2.48 -4.01 -19.80
CA THR A 15 2.54 -2.64 -19.29
C THR A 15 3.85 -2.01 -19.71
N LEU A 16 3.77 -0.96 -20.50
CA LEU A 16 4.94 -0.17 -20.90
C LEU A 16 5.43 0.71 -19.73
N ARG A 17 6.70 1.07 -19.79
CA ARG A 17 7.26 2.07 -18.89
C ARG A 17 6.87 3.46 -19.37
N ALA A 18 6.74 4.40 -18.45
CA ALA A 18 6.68 5.82 -18.78
C ALA A 18 8.05 6.34 -19.21
N ASP A 19 8.08 7.49 -19.84
CA ASP A 19 9.31 8.24 -20.03
C ASP A 19 9.64 9.05 -18.78
N TYR A 20 10.92 9.15 -18.46
CA TYR A 20 11.44 10.02 -17.42
C TYR A 20 11.90 11.33 -18.03
N THR A 21 11.35 12.46 -17.54
CA THR A 21 11.61 13.79 -18.08
C THR A 21 12.87 14.43 -17.54
N GLY A 22 13.52 13.84 -16.54
CA GLY A 22 14.68 14.41 -15.84
C GLY A 22 14.32 15.30 -14.65
N ALA A 23 13.04 15.56 -14.41
CA ALA A 23 12.61 16.34 -13.25
C ALA A 23 12.75 15.55 -11.94
N PRO A 24 12.99 16.22 -10.78
CA PRO A 24 13.07 15.53 -9.49
C PRO A 24 11.76 14.79 -9.21
N ILE A 25 11.88 13.52 -8.78
CA ILE A 25 10.74 12.64 -8.50
C ILE A 25 10.14 12.93 -7.13
N SER A 26 11.00 13.21 -6.15
CA SER A 26 10.57 13.54 -4.80
C SER A 26 9.99 14.94 -4.73
N ILE A 27 9.04 15.12 -3.83
CA ILE A 27 8.52 16.43 -3.42
C ILE A 27 8.74 16.60 -1.93
N ASP A 28 8.88 17.85 -1.48
CA ASP A 28 9.20 18.18 -0.08
C ASP A 28 8.02 17.91 0.85
N ASP A 29 6.78 18.01 0.34
CA ASP A 29 5.55 17.81 1.12
C ASP A 29 4.62 16.82 0.41
N PRO A 30 4.84 15.50 0.60
CA PRO A 30 3.97 14.48 0.02
C PRO A 30 2.61 14.45 0.70
N SER A 31 1.54 14.50 -0.09
CA SER A 31 0.15 14.41 0.37
C SER A 31 -0.56 13.20 -0.22
N LEU A 32 -1.78 12.92 0.26
CA LEU A 32 -2.62 11.83 -0.27
C LEU A 32 -2.98 12.02 -1.74
N LEU A 33 -3.16 13.27 -2.17
CA LEU A 33 -3.53 13.63 -3.54
C LEU A 33 -2.31 13.83 -4.44
N ARG A 34 -1.12 13.94 -3.86
CA ARG A 34 0.12 14.10 -4.62
C ARG A 34 1.28 13.55 -3.80
N PHE A 35 1.67 12.32 -4.09
CA PHE A 35 2.71 11.64 -3.33
C PHE A 35 4.12 11.83 -3.92
N PHE A 36 4.22 12.06 -5.22
CA PHE A 36 5.46 12.32 -5.94
C PHE A 36 5.23 13.34 -7.05
N ASN A 37 6.31 13.80 -7.67
CA ASN A 37 6.22 14.74 -8.78
C ASN A 37 5.76 14.04 -10.07
N THR A 38 4.51 14.23 -10.43
CA THR A 38 3.91 13.62 -11.62
C THR A 38 4.51 14.14 -12.93
N SER A 39 5.04 15.39 -12.96
CA SER A 39 5.70 15.95 -14.15
C SER A 39 7.05 15.29 -14.48
N ALA A 40 7.60 14.48 -13.55
CA ALA A 40 8.80 13.70 -13.80
C ALA A 40 8.56 12.53 -14.79
N PHE A 41 7.30 12.24 -15.11
CA PHE A 41 6.94 11.13 -15.97
C PHE A 41 5.99 11.57 -17.08
N ALA A 42 6.21 11.03 -18.28
CA ALA A 42 5.39 11.30 -19.46
C ALA A 42 5.04 9.99 -20.18
N VAL A 43 4.00 10.04 -21.00
CA VAL A 43 3.69 8.94 -21.91
C VAL A 43 4.76 8.90 -23.01
N PRO A 44 5.40 7.74 -23.24
CA PRO A 44 6.38 7.62 -24.32
C PRO A 44 5.74 7.81 -25.70
N ALA A 45 6.53 8.25 -26.65
CA ALA A 45 6.08 8.38 -28.02
C ALA A 45 5.59 7.06 -28.60
N THR A 46 4.60 7.10 -29.50
CA THR A 46 4.04 5.90 -30.13
C THR A 46 5.15 5.06 -30.78
N GLY A 47 5.20 3.78 -30.47
CA GLY A 47 6.20 2.85 -31.00
C GLY A 47 7.53 2.84 -30.24
N THR A 48 7.66 3.56 -29.12
CA THR A 48 8.86 3.58 -28.30
C THR A 48 8.63 2.93 -26.94
N PHE A 49 9.71 2.48 -26.31
CA PHE A 49 9.70 2.01 -24.93
C PHE A 49 10.13 3.16 -24.00
N GLY A 50 9.40 3.32 -22.89
CA GLY A 50 9.71 4.37 -21.95
C GLY A 50 11.05 4.16 -21.22
N SER A 51 11.68 5.27 -20.84
CA SER A 51 13.01 5.34 -20.22
C SER A 51 13.01 5.26 -18.69
N ALA A 52 11.84 5.34 -18.03
CA ALA A 52 11.77 5.34 -16.57
C ALA A 52 12.37 4.07 -15.95
N GLY A 53 13.21 4.25 -14.94
CA GLY A 53 13.83 3.16 -14.19
C GLY A 53 12.82 2.35 -13.36
N ARG A 54 13.26 1.20 -12.87
CA ARG A 54 12.49 0.43 -11.87
C ARG A 54 12.70 1.05 -10.49
N ASN A 55 11.64 0.99 -9.65
CA ASN A 55 11.69 1.43 -8.25
C ASN A 55 12.18 2.87 -8.05
N THR A 56 11.89 3.75 -8.98
CA THR A 56 12.26 5.16 -8.91
C THR A 56 11.37 5.98 -8.00
N ILE A 57 10.14 5.50 -7.73
CA ILE A 57 9.21 6.14 -6.81
C ILE A 57 9.32 5.43 -5.45
N GLY A 58 9.74 6.16 -4.42
CA GLY A 58 9.70 5.72 -3.04
C GLY A 58 8.26 5.68 -2.54
N GLY A 59 7.85 4.59 -1.91
CA GLY A 59 6.54 4.50 -1.28
C GLY A 59 6.53 5.04 0.16
N PRO A 60 5.35 5.26 0.76
CA PRO A 60 5.24 5.66 2.15
C PRO A 60 5.75 4.56 3.07
N GLY A 61 6.46 4.97 4.12
CA GLY A 61 6.85 4.06 5.20
C GLY A 61 5.61 3.49 5.90
N THR A 62 5.69 2.24 6.34
CA THR A 62 4.62 1.61 7.11
C THR A 62 5.14 1.10 8.43
N GLN A 63 4.42 1.41 9.51
CA GLN A 63 4.65 0.84 10.84
C GLN A 63 3.37 0.19 11.34
N GLN A 64 3.49 -0.98 11.93
CA GLN A 64 2.38 -1.70 12.52
C GLN A 64 2.86 -2.40 13.78
N VAL A 65 2.06 -2.28 14.84
CA VAL A 65 2.23 -3.03 16.07
C VAL A 65 0.96 -3.80 16.34
N ASP A 66 1.09 -5.10 16.51
CA ASP A 66 0.00 -6.00 16.86
C ASP A 66 0.23 -6.52 18.27
N ALA A 67 -0.83 -6.77 19.02
CA ALA A 67 -0.77 -7.31 20.35
C ALA A 67 -1.84 -8.36 20.57
N ALA A 68 -1.51 -9.39 21.37
CA ALA A 68 -2.45 -10.39 21.80
C ALA A 68 -2.21 -10.73 23.28
N ILE A 69 -3.29 -10.84 24.04
CA ILE A 69 -3.28 -11.28 25.43
C ILE A 69 -4.23 -12.46 25.56
N THR A 70 -3.74 -13.54 26.16
CA THR A 70 -4.56 -14.71 26.46
C THR A 70 -4.49 -14.98 27.97
N ARG A 71 -5.63 -15.23 28.59
CA ARG A 71 -5.75 -15.62 29.98
C ARG A 71 -6.57 -16.89 30.09
N ASP A 72 -5.98 -17.91 30.71
CA ASP A 72 -6.68 -19.13 31.08
C ASP A 72 -7.11 -19.07 32.55
N VAL A 73 -8.39 -19.25 32.79
CA VAL A 73 -8.98 -19.35 34.11
C VAL A 73 -9.46 -20.78 34.32
N ARG A 74 -8.85 -21.48 35.27
CA ARG A 74 -9.28 -22.81 35.68
C ARG A 74 -10.44 -22.68 36.63
N LEU A 75 -11.52 -23.36 36.29
CA LEU A 75 -12.68 -23.50 37.15
C LEU A 75 -12.59 -24.83 37.94
N SER A 76 -13.67 -25.29 38.48
CA SER A 76 -13.71 -26.57 39.23
C SER A 76 -13.52 -27.78 38.29
N GLY A 77 -12.75 -28.78 38.71
CA GLY A 77 -12.47 -29.96 37.90
C GLY A 77 -11.54 -29.69 36.71
N ASN A 78 -11.88 -30.25 35.55
CA ASN A 78 -11.11 -30.11 34.30
C ASN A 78 -11.54 -28.90 33.43
N GLN A 79 -12.37 -28.04 33.96
CA GLN A 79 -12.96 -26.92 33.20
C GLN A 79 -11.97 -25.73 33.12
N VAL A 80 -11.77 -25.24 31.91
CA VAL A 80 -10.90 -24.06 31.64
C VAL A 80 -11.64 -23.08 30.75
N VAL A 81 -11.66 -21.81 31.15
CA VAL A 81 -12.09 -20.70 30.33
C VAL A 81 -10.87 -19.95 29.84
N SER A 82 -10.67 -19.91 28.53
CA SER A 82 -9.63 -19.11 27.88
C SER A 82 -10.23 -17.85 27.31
N ILE A 83 -9.76 -16.71 27.75
CA ILE A 83 -10.14 -15.39 27.25
C ILE A 83 -8.97 -14.85 26.43
N GLN A 84 -9.23 -14.48 25.20
CA GLN A 84 -8.23 -13.93 24.27
C GLN A 84 -8.67 -12.57 23.78
N VAL A 85 -7.79 -11.58 23.89
CA VAL A 85 -7.95 -10.25 23.27
C VAL A 85 -6.81 -10.09 22.28
N GLN A 86 -7.15 -9.80 21.03
CA GLN A 86 -6.19 -9.56 19.97
C GLN A 86 -6.46 -8.21 19.33
N ALA A 87 -5.42 -7.40 19.19
CA ALA A 87 -5.50 -6.11 18.51
C ALA A 87 -4.49 -6.07 17.36
N THR A 88 -5.00 -5.82 16.16
CA THR A 88 -4.18 -5.52 14.99
C THR A 88 -4.11 -4.02 14.79
N ASN A 89 -2.94 -3.50 14.48
CA ASN A 89 -2.68 -2.06 14.42
C ASN A 89 -3.06 -1.34 15.73
N LEU A 90 -2.47 -1.76 16.82
CA LEU A 90 -2.80 -1.34 18.18
C LEU A 90 -2.86 0.18 18.36
N PHE A 91 -1.91 0.91 17.75
CA PHE A 91 -1.83 2.36 17.83
C PHE A 91 -2.72 3.10 16.82
N ASN A 92 -3.48 2.36 16.00
CA ASN A 92 -4.34 2.92 14.96
C ASN A 92 -3.58 3.85 14.01
N THR A 93 -2.36 3.49 13.65
CA THR A 93 -1.53 4.26 12.72
C THR A 93 -2.12 4.17 11.31
N VAL A 94 -2.26 5.31 10.63
CA VAL A 94 -2.68 5.33 9.24
C VAL A 94 -1.58 4.75 8.37
N ARG A 95 -1.92 3.74 7.57
CA ARG A 95 -0.99 3.08 6.66
C ARG A 95 -1.48 3.22 5.23
N PHE A 96 -0.69 3.89 4.44
CA PHE A 96 -0.97 4.04 3.02
C PHE A 96 -0.66 2.73 2.29
N GLY A 97 -1.51 2.41 1.33
CA GLY A 97 -1.39 1.21 0.51
C GLY A 97 -0.77 1.50 -0.85
N ALA A 98 -1.55 1.32 -1.91
CA ALA A 98 -1.08 1.55 -3.27
C ALA A 98 -1.11 3.04 -3.65
N ILE A 99 -0.12 3.45 -4.43
CA ILE A 99 -0.09 4.73 -5.13
C ILE A 99 -0.40 4.44 -6.60
N ASP A 100 -1.22 5.27 -7.22
CA ASP A 100 -1.43 5.15 -8.66
C ASP A 100 -0.19 5.65 -9.41
N THR A 101 0.38 4.75 -10.19
CA THR A 101 1.59 4.98 -10.98
C THR A 101 1.34 4.90 -12.49
N VAL A 102 0.07 4.93 -12.91
CA VAL A 102 -0.30 4.92 -14.33
C VAL A 102 -0.34 6.33 -14.86
N VAL A 103 0.58 6.68 -15.75
CA VAL A 103 0.58 7.98 -16.43
C VAL A 103 -0.71 8.12 -17.25
N ASN A 104 -1.34 9.27 -17.24
CA ASN A 104 -2.66 9.59 -17.79
C ASN A 104 -3.85 8.99 -17.01
N SER A 105 -3.65 8.34 -15.88
CA SER A 105 -4.74 8.08 -14.96
C SER A 105 -5.21 9.40 -14.33
N PRO A 106 -6.52 9.58 -14.08
CA PRO A 106 -7.04 10.76 -13.37
C PRO A 106 -6.50 10.86 -11.94
N THR A 107 -6.03 9.75 -11.37
CA THR A 107 -5.49 9.65 -10.00
C THR A 107 -3.97 9.44 -9.99
N PHE A 108 -3.29 9.75 -11.10
CA PHE A 108 -1.84 9.58 -11.20
C PHE A 108 -1.08 10.38 -10.13
N GLY A 109 -0.32 9.68 -9.31
CA GLY A 109 0.41 10.25 -8.17
C GLY A 109 -0.36 10.26 -6.85
N GLU A 110 -1.62 9.85 -6.84
CA GLU A 110 -2.45 9.80 -5.64
C GLU A 110 -2.33 8.47 -4.91
N VAL A 111 -2.61 8.49 -3.61
CA VAL A 111 -2.76 7.29 -2.80
C VAL A 111 -4.17 6.73 -3.01
N VAL A 112 -4.28 5.62 -3.72
CA VAL A 112 -5.57 5.01 -4.10
C VAL A 112 -6.02 3.89 -3.16
N ALA A 113 -5.22 3.55 -2.16
CA ALA A 113 -5.60 2.56 -1.17
C ALA A 113 -5.07 2.93 0.21
N ILE A 114 -5.85 2.63 1.23
CA ILE A 114 -5.47 2.73 2.65
C ILE A 114 -5.62 1.33 3.23
N ARG A 115 -4.66 0.90 4.05
CA ARG A 115 -4.73 -0.38 4.75
C ARG A 115 -5.71 -0.31 5.90
N PRO A 116 -6.26 -1.46 6.35
CA PRO A 116 -7.19 -1.49 7.47
C PRO A 116 -6.66 -0.77 8.71
N MET A 117 -7.54 -0.04 9.35
CA MET A 117 -7.32 0.59 10.64
C MET A 117 -7.24 -0.46 11.75
N ARG A 118 -7.26 -0.03 13.02
CA ARG A 118 -7.24 -0.93 14.17
C ARG A 118 -8.44 -1.87 14.16
N THR A 119 -8.16 -3.15 14.36
CA THR A 119 -9.17 -4.18 14.61
C THR A 119 -8.89 -4.80 15.96
N VAL A 120 -9.92 -4.89 16.81
CA VAL A 120 -9.85 -5.57 18.10
C VAL A 120 -10.82 -6.75 18.06
N GLN A 121 -10.32 -7.92 18.44
CA GLN A 121 -11.11 -9.15 18.53
C GLN A 121 -11.06 -9.66 19.97
N LEU A 122 -12.22 -10.06 20.47
CA LEU A 122 -12.38 -10.76 21.75
C LEU A 122 -12.86 -12.18 21.48
N GLY A 123 -12.12 -13.15 21.97
CA GLY A 123 -12.49 -14.55 21.91
C GLY A 123 -12.62 -15.15 23.32
N VAL A 124 -13.63 -15.99 23.51
CA VAL A 124 -13.80 -16.79 24.72
C VAL A 124 -13.95 -18.25 24.31
N ARG A 125 -13.14 -19.12 24.89
CA ARG A 125 -13.21 -20.56 24.68
C ARG A 125 -13.42 -21.25 26.02
N PHE A 126 -14.40 -22.11 26.07
CA PHE A 126 -14.68 -22.98 27.20
C PHE A 126 -14.31 -24.42 26.86
N ARG A 127 -13.56 -25.05 27.73
CA ARG A 127 -13.24 -26.49 27.68
C ARG A 127 -13.77 -27.16 28.94
N PHE A 128 -14.35 -28.31 28.77
CA PHE A 128 -14.90 -29.16 29.87
C PHE A 128 -14.56 -30.59 29.68
#